data_90fc1fa86589ac1507703009f7516897
#
_entry.id   90fc1fa86589ac1507703009f7516897
#
_cell.length_a   1.000
_cell.length_b   1.000
_cell.length_c   1.000
_cell.angle_alpha   90.00
_cell.angle_beta   90.00
_cell.angle_gamma   90.00
#
_symmetry.space_group_name_H-M   'P 1'
#
loop_
_entity.id
_entity.type
_entity.pdbx_description
1 polymer ?
#
loop_
_entity_poly.entity_id
_entity_poly.type
_entity_poly.pdbx_seq_one_letter_code
_entity_poly.pdbx_strand_id
1 'polypeptide(L)'
;RVISIISILGLASCGGGGGSDGDSSAAPSGLADSERVVMDADSNALSFSIISGDDQSLTIPNRAPEVAGFVAVPVLEGSVKVASLKGTDPDGNALSFSILSGDDQSLFRLTPSGDLSFDIAPDFETPADADGDNEYSLLVQATDGVLTANQSLVINVTDAFEGRVVDAPIAEAEVFIDFNANNEQDEGEPNGTTDANGYFKFPLFIMPEGSDAKIVSRGGIDSQTGKRLPNLVLISDVPEDLTEHANVTALTTVLYWARDDEETARALNAMKVSGGVEALHKSDGWKDAEDGDDIARANQRANQQVAVLFQTATTLADDDDDSTDVAVSLTESVARNLFASTQTEDDFDLKSSKTIQNILSKATEEVTPTVVYETDMIEAVAESVAMLNQVVGDTELNPVSTASKQVVEAGQNGMQEAVTSVTSGETSVAEFSQETSPEELFQNVEVTEEAPDSDDDGFPDVVDFDDDNDGVLDTADSFPRNAAETLDTDGDG
;
A
#
# COMPACT_ATOMS: atom_id res chain seq x y z
N ARG A 1 -26.97 29.33 24.58
CA ARG A 1 -26.46 30.71 24.60
C ARG A 1 -27.46 31.54 25.36
N VAL A 2 -27.02 32.21 26.43
CA VAL A 2 -27.85 33.10 27.26
C VAL A 2 -27.97 34.43 26.49
N ILE A 3 -29.18 34.78 26.10
CA ILE A 3 -29.49 36.10 25.52
C ILE A 3 -29.66 37.06 26.69
N SER A 4 -28.71 37.99 26.87
CA SER A 4 -28.85 39.08 27.84
C SER A 4 -29.75 40.17 27.24
N ILE A 5 -30.95 40.27 27.75
CA ILE A 5 -31.85 41.38 27.43
C ILE A 5 -31.45 42.57 28.32
N ILE A 6 -30.80 43.56 27.75
CA ILE A 6 -30.52 44.83 28.42
C ILE A 6 -31.75 45.72 28.24
N SER A 7 -32.58 45.83 29.28
CA SER A 7 -33.64 46.83 29.36
C SER A 7 -33.02 48.17 29.69
N ILE A 8 -32.93 49.05 28.72
CA ILE A 8 -32.59 50.46 28.98
C ILE A 8 -33.90 51.20 29.35
N LEU A 9 -34.17 51.36 30.65
CA LEU A 9 -35.16 52.28 31.10
C LEU A 9 -34.60 53.71 30.98
N GLY A 10 -35.13 54.49 30.06
CA GLY A 10 -34.81 55.91 29.96
C GLY A 10 -35.48 56.66 31.10
N LEU A 11 -34.69 57.04 32.11
CA LEU A 11 -35.10 58.03 33.10
C LEU A 11 -35.00 59.43 32.47
N ALA A 12 -36.16 59.97 32.08
CA ALA A 12 -36.27 61.40 31.86
C ALA A 12 -36.33 62.07 33.22
N SER A 13 -35.30 62.78 33.62
CA SER A 13 -35.26 63.71 34.71
C SER A 13 -35.95 65.00 34.29
N CYS A 14 -37.07 65.32 34.90
CA CYS A 14 -37.61 66.65 34.83
C CYS A 14 -37.67 67.15 36.25
N GLY A 15 -36.90 68.23 36.50
CA GLY A 15 -36.90 68.94 37.78
C GLY A 15 -37.98 69.98 37.87
N GLY A 16 -38.56 70.04 39.03
CA GLY A 16 -38.96 71.17 39.81
C GLY A 16 -40.17 72.06 39.46
N GLY A 17 -41.08 72.13 40.36
CA GLY A 17 -41.88 73.37 40.57
C GLY A 17 -43.36 73.15 40.74
N GLY A 18 -43.79 73.35 41.98
CA GLY A 18 -45.08 73.26 42.65
C GLY A 18 -46.32 73.90 42.03
N GLY A 19 -47.48 73.51 42.60
CA GLY A 19 -48.74 74.25 42.54
C GLY A 19 -49.95 73.39 42.24
N SER A 20 -50.63 73.07 43.29
CA SER A 20 -52.07 72.87 43.57
C SER A 20 -53.10 72.75 42.44
N ASP A 21 -54.02 71.82 42.72
CA ASP A 21 -55.46 71.79 42.46
C ASP A 21 -56.02 71.34 41.12
N GLY A 22 -56.83 70.32 41.17
CA GLY A 22 -58.16 70.36 40.54
C GLY A 22 -58.36 69.41 39.34
N ASP A 23 -59.11 68.40 39.71
CA ASP A 23 -60.25 67.80 38.94
C ASP A 23 -60.08 67.08 37.60
N SER A 24 -60.55 65.89 37.69
CA SER A 24 -61.33 65.04 36.71
C SER A 24 -61.02 65.01 35.24
N SER A 25 -60.99 63.76 34.87
CA SER A 25 -61.55 63.14 33.67
C SER A 25 -60.68 63.00 32.42
N ALA A 26 -60.82 61.79 31.88
CA ALA A 26 -60.56 61.34 30.55
C ALA A 26 -59.12 60.95 30.24
N ALA A 27 -58.95 59.65 30.21
CA ALA A 27 -57.82 59.01 29.50
C ALA A 27 -57.86 59.27 27.99
N PRO A 28 -56.75 59.69 27.36
CA PRO A 28 -56.66 59.63 25.93
C PRO A 28 -56.17 58.23 25.55
N SER A 29 -57.02 57.51 24.81
CA SER A 29 -56.66 56.39 23.98
C SER A 29 -55.67 56.80 22.87
N GLY A 30 -54.48 56.31 22.86
CA GLY A 30 -53.53 56.54 21.81
C GLY A 30 -52.12 56.31 22.28
N LEU A 31 -51.77 55.05 22.54
CA LEU A 31 -50.37 54.64 22.58
C LEU A 31 -49.89 54.62 21.13
N ALA A 32 -48.98 55.54 20.76
CA ALA A 32 -48.24 55.49 19.51
C ALA A 32 -47.43 54.22 19.45
N ASP A 33 -47.48 53.55 18.28
CA ASP A 33 -46.60 52.44 17.92
C ASP A 33 -45.16 52.88 18.19
N SER A 34 -44.56 52.40 19.26
CA SER A 34 -43.13 52.56 19.50
C SER A 34 -42.41 51.37 18.85
N GLU A 35 -41.83 51.60 17.70
CA GLU A 35 -40.86 50.69 17.15
C GLU A 35 -39.71 50.49 18.17
N ARG A 36 -39.55 49.29 18.66
CA ARG A 36 -38.39 48.90 19.44
C ARG A 36 -37.41 48.24 18.50
N VAL A 37 -36.25 48.84 18.31
CA VAL A 37 -35.12 48.24 17.62
C VAL A 37 -34.35 47.40 18.66
N VAL A 38 -34.27 46.09 18.43
CA VAL A 38 -33.40 45.21 19.17
C VAL A 38 -32.20 44.88 18.27
N MET A 39 -31.00 44.98 18.82
CA MET A 39 -29.76 44.65 18.11
C MET A 39 -29.36 43.23 18.49
N ASP A 40 -28.90 42.45 17.52
CA ASP A 40 -28.25 41.19 17.81
C ASP A 40 -26.81 41.40 18.34
N ALA A 41 -26.11 40.28 18.67
CA ALA A 41 -24.76 40.33 19.24
C ALA A 41 -23.73 40.95 18.27
N ASP A 42 -24.05 41.03 16.98
CA ASP A 42 -23.21 41.56 15.91
C ASP A 42 -23.62 42.97 15.47
N SER A 43 -24.47 43.63 16.26
CA SER A 43 -24.96 45.01 16.05
C SER A 43 -25.86 45.20 14.82
N ASN A 44 -26.51 44.15 14.33
CA ASN A 44 -27.51 44.23 13.29
C ASN A 44 -28.90 44.57 13.89
N ALA A 45 -29.63 45.49 13.24
CA ALA A 45 -30.97 45.87 13.68
C ALA A 45 -32.01 44.83 13.25
N LEU A 46 -32.70 44.25 14.23
CA LEU A 46 -33.85 43.38 14.01
C LEU A 46 -35.14 44.21 14.02
N SER A 47 -35.90 44.21 12.93
CA SER A 47 -37.19 44.91 12.84
C SER A 47 -38.32 44.00 13.32
N PHE A 48 -39.07 44.46 14.33
CA PHE A 48 -40.28 43.76 14.81
C PHE A 48 -41.50 44.62 14.61
N SER A 49 -42.59 44.07 14.08
CA SER A 49 -43.91 44.68 14.13
C SER A 49 -44.70 44.13 15.33
N ILE A 50 -45.15 44.99 16.22
CA ILE A 50 -46.02 44.59 17.34
C ILE A 50 -47.46 44.55 16.82
N ILE A 51 -48.03 43.38 16.70
CA ILE A 51 -49.46 43.18 16.46
C ILE A 51 -50.14 43.24 17.83
N SER A 52 -51.03 44.21 18.02
CA SER A 52 -51.79 44.39 19.24
C SER A 52 -52.76 43.23 19.49
N GLY A 53 -52.43 42.38 20.47
CA GLY A 53 -53.21 41.26 20.97
C GLY A 53 -52.59 40.72 22.24
N ASP A 54 -53.37 40.11 23.11
CA ASP A 54 -52.99 39.68 24.45
C ASP A 54 -51.94 38.61 24.56
N ASP A 55 -51.29 38.22 23.43
CA ASP A 55 -50.20 37.25 23.39
C ASP A 55 -48.95 37.85 22.69
N GLN A 56 -48.08 38.47 23.50
CA GLN A 56 -46.85 39.10 23.05
C GLN A 56 -45.70 38.04 22.94
N SER A 57 -45.85 37.05 22.08
CA SER A 57 -44.77 36.18 21.69
C SER A 57 -43.92 36.89 20.62
N LEU A 58 -42.74 37.36 20.99
CA LEU A 58 -41.73 37.83 20.05
C LEU A 58 -41.17 36.61 19.31
N THR A 59 -41.60 36.37 18.10
CA THR A 59 -40.98 35.38 17.22
C THR A 59 -39.82 36.05 16.49
N ILE A 60 -38.61 35.65 16.78
CA ILE A 60 -37.43 36.00 15.97
C ILE A 60 -37.59 35.24 14.62
N PRO A 61 -37.57 35.93 13.48
CA PRO A 61 -37.63 35.23 12.19
C PRO A 61 -36.43 34.29 12.05
N ASN A 62 -36.70 33.08 11.61
CA ASN A 62 -35.65 32.13 11.27
C ASN A 62 -34.77 32.69 10.15
N ARG A 63 -33.46 32.54 10.26
CA ARG A 63 -32.47 32.97 9.27
C ARG A 63 -31.92 31.74 8.53
N ALA A 64 -31.57 31.94 7.27
CA ALA A 64 -31.00 30.84 6.47
C ALA A 64 -29.65 30.41 7.00
N PRO A 65 -29.36 29.11 6.91
CA PRO A 65 -28.03 28.61 7.23
C PRO A 65 -26.97 29.17 6.30
N GLU A 66 -25.69 29.05 6.71
CA GLU A 66 -24.52 29.36 5.90
C GLU A 66 -23.70 28.10 5.78
N VAL A 67 -23.32 27.73 4.55
CA VAL A 67 -22.39 26.63 4.29
C VAL A 67 -20.98 27.20 4.31
N ALA A 68 -20.10 26.65 5.14
CA ALA A 68 -18.69 27.05 5.18
C ALA A 68 -17.99 26.51 3.93
N GLY A 69 -17.43 27.44 3.11
CA GLY A 69 -17.09 27.18 1.73
C GLY A 69 -15.82 26.39 1.48
N PHE A 70 -15.97 25.24 0.85
CA PHE A 70 -14.98 24.75 -0.12
C PHE A 70 -15.53 25.07 -1.51
N VAL A 71 -14.76 25.78 -2.34
CA VAL A 71 -15.11 26.01 -3.75
C VAL A 71 -14.50 24.90 -4.60
N ALA A 72 -13.29 24.43 -4.22
CA ALA A 72 -12.60 23.32 -4.84
C ALA A 72 -11.97 22.40 -3.78
N VAL A 73 -12.06 21.10 -3.97
CA VAL A 73 -11.54 20.08 -3.06
C VAL A 73 -10.63 19.15 -3.87
N PRO A 74 -9.31 19.18 -3.67
CA PRO A 74 -8.43 18.18 -4.26
C PRO A 74 -8.63 16.85 -3.55
N VAL A 75 -8.69 15.77 -4.32
CA VAL A 75 -8.79 14.38 -3.85
C VAL A 75 -7.77 13.55 -4.61
N LEU A 76 -6.90 12.88 -3.89
CA LEU A 76 -6.00 11.92 -4.51
C LEU A 76 -6.83 10.74 -5.04
N GLU A 77 -6.54 10.30 -6.24
CA GLU A 77 -7.16 9.10 -6.78
C GLU A 77 -7.04 7.90 -5.82
N GLY A 78 -7.88 6.91 -5.97
CA GLY A 78 -7.98 5.79 -5.04
C GLY A 78 -8.64 6.12 -3.69
N SER A 79 -8.88 7.41 -3.38
CA SER A 79 -9.52 7.83 -2.14
C SER A 79 -11.04 7.98 -2.32
N VAL A 80 -11.83 7.22 -1.57
CA VAL A 80 -13.30 7.39 -1.56
C VAL A 80 -13.75 8.61 -0.76
N LYS A 81 -12.96 9.06 0.22
CA LYS A 81 -13.32 10.19 1.09
C LYS A 81 -13.01 11.51 0.39
N VAL A 82 -14.01 12.38 0.27
CA VAL A 82 -13.86 13.72 -0.31
C VAL A 82 -13.69 14.78 0.78
N ALA A 83 -14.73 15.03 1.56
CA ALA A 83 -14.73 16.08 2.58
C ALA A 83 -15.82 15.85 3.64
N SER A 84 -15.68 16.56 4.77
CA SER A 84 -16.78 16.73 5.71
C SER A 84 -17.27 18.17 5.62
N LEU A 85 -18.43 18.38 4.99
CA LEU A 85 -19.07 19.69 4.85
C LEU A 85 -19.48 20.22 6.21
N LYS A 86 -19.31 21.50 6.41
CA LYS A 86 -19.71 22.19 7.63
C LYS A 86 -20.55 23.41 7.29
N GLY A 87 -21.42 23.77 8.18
CA GLY A 87 -22.21 24.97 8.09
C GLY A 87 -22.54 25.53 9.47
N THR A 88 -23.03 26.74 9.50
CA THR A 88 -23.51 27.39 10.71
C THR A 88 -24.90 27.94 10.44
N ASP A 89 -25.75 27.85 11.49
CA ASP A 89 -27.04 28.46 11.47
C ASP A 89 -27.02 29.65 12.43
N PRO A 90 -27.43 30.87 12.02
CA PRO A 90 -27.40 32.04 12.86
C PRO A 90 -28.30 31.95 14.09
N ASP A 91 -29.31 31.06 14.03
CA ASP A 91 -30.24 30.83 15.14
C ASP A 91 -29.86 29.60 15.97
N GLY A 92 -28.80 28.90 15.57
CA GLY A 92 -28.25 27.75 16.26
C GLY A 92 -28.96 26.44 15.97
N ASN A 93 -29.75 26.39 14.91
CA ASN A 93 -30.46 25.18 14.48
C ASN A 93 -29.48 24.13 13.96
N ALA A 94 -29.83 22.85 14.10
CA ALA A 94 -29.07 21.75 13.53
C ALA A 94 -29.24 21.71 12.00
N LEU A 95 -28.13 21.51 11.27
CA LEU A 95 -28.14 21.45 9.83
C LEU A 95 -28.15 20.01 9.33
N SER A 96 -28.81 19.82 8.20
CA SER A 96 -28.76 18.59 7.41
C SER A 96 -28.32 18.90 5.98
N PHE A 97 -27.46 18.04 5.42
CA PHE A 97 -26.87 18.21 4.09
C PHE A 97 -27.44 17.20 3.09
N SER A 98 -27.55 17.63 1.81
CA SER A 98 -27.95 16.79 0.70
C SER A 98 -27.32 17.27 -0.61
N ILE A 99 -27.15 16.38 -1.60
CA ILE A 99 -26.80 16.75 -2.97
C ILE A 99 -28.10 17.18 -3.67
N LEU A 100 -28.09 18.38 -4.22
CA LEU A 100 -29.25 18.95 -4.91
C LEU A 100 -29.22 18.66 -6.41
N SER A 101 -28.05 18.80 -7.02
CA SER A 101 -27.79 18.53 -8.46
C SER A 101 -26.28 18.48 -8.72
N GLY A 102 -25.90 18.23 -9.97
CA GLY A 102 -24.54 18.18 -10.48
C GLY A 102 -24.47 17.12 -11.59
N ASP A 103 -23.64 17.31 -12.58
CA ASP A 103 -23.52 16.38 -13.70
C ASP A 103 -23.00 15.01 -13.20
N ASP A 104 -22.17 15.04 -12.14
CA ASP A 104 -21.53 13.86 -11.54
C ASP A 104 -22.20 13.36 -10.26
N GLN A 105 -23.39 13.91 -9.90
CA GLN A 105 -24.06 13.62 -8.62
C GLN A 105 -24.26 12.13 -8.33
N SER A 106 -24.41 11.29 -9.35
CA SER A 106 -24.64 9.86 -9.23
C SER A 106 -23.40 9.07 -8.75
N LEU A 107 -22.23 9.69 -8.77
CA LEU A 107 -20.96 9.09 -8.34
C LEU A 107 -20.66 9.33 -6.85
N PHE A 108 -21.54 10.11 -6.18
CA PHE A 108 -21.28 10.55 -4.82
C PHE A 108 -22.37 10.18 -3.84
N ARG A 109 -21.96 10.02 -2.59
CA ARG A 109 -22.81 9.90 -1.42
C ARG A 109 -22.53 11.02 -0.44
N LEU A 110 -23.58 11.69 0.01
CA LEU A 110 -23.52 12.69 1.07
C LEU A 110 -24.41 12.29 2.23
N THR A 111 -23.86 12.18 3.42
CA THR A 111 -24.64 11.92 4.62
C THR A 111 -25.32 13.19 5.12
N PRO A 112 -26.45 13.10 5.84
CA PRO A 112 -27.07 14.27 6.47
C PRO A 112 -26.18 15.02 7.44
N SER A 113 -25.13 14.38 7.98
CA SER A 113 -24.10 15.01 8.84
C SER A 113 -23.05 15.81 8.07
N GLY A 114 -23.02 15.68 6.72
CA GLY A 114 -22.12 16.44 5.86
C GLY A 114 -20.90 15.65 5.34
N ASP A 115 -20.80 14.34 5.58
CA ASP A 115 -19.70 13.55 5.06
C ASP A 115 -19.96 13.20 3.60
N LEU A 116 -19.10 13.74 2.70
CA LEU A 116 -19.13 13.53 1.25
C LEU A 116 -18.08 12.51 0.87
N SER A 117 -18.48 11.54 0.07
CA SER A 117 -17.61 10.48 -0.45
C SER A 117 -17.99 10.11 -1.88
N PHE A 118 -17.03 9.58 -2.64
CA PHE A 118 -17.31 8.81 -3.85
C PHE A 118 -17.99 7.47 -3.48
N ASP A 119 -18.82 6.94 -4.37
CA ASP A 119 -19.37 5.58 -4.25
C ASP A 119 -18.34 4.51 -4.64
N ILE A 120 -17.47 4.84 -5.60
CA ILE A 120 -16.33 4.04 -6.07
C ILE A 120 -15.12 4.98 -6.08
N ALA A 121 -13.97 4.51 -5.63
CA ALA A 121 -12.75 5.29 -5.66
C ALA A 121 -12.44 5.77 -7.09
N PRO A 122 -12.14 7.05 -7.30
CA PRO A 122 -11.80 7.58 -8.61
C PRO A 122 -10.43 7.07 -9.05
N ASP A 123 -10.26 6.94 -10.37
CA ASP A 123 -9.05 6.58 -11.08
C ASP A 123 -8.73 7.74 -12.04
N PHE A 124 -7.53 8.32 -11.95
CA PHE A 124 -7.17 9.53 -12.70
C PHE A 124 -7.02 9.24 -14.18
N GLU A 125 -6.51 8.07 -14.56
CA GLU A 125 -6.31 7.64 -15.95
C GLU A 125 -7.62 7.23 -16.62
N THR A 126 -8.63 6.86 -15.80
CA THR A 126 -9.95 6.42 -16.28
C THR A 126 -11.07 7.20 -15.60
N PRO A 127 -11.13 8.52 -15.80
CA PRO A 127 -12.07 9.37 -15.09
C PRO A 127 -13.52 8.98 -15.38
N ALA A 128 -14.33 8.97 -14.32
CA ALA A 128 -15.75 8.58 -14.38
C ALA A 128 -16.70 9.78 -14.46
N ASP A 129 -16.19 11.00 -14.44
CA ASP A 129 -16.94 12.24 -14.59
C ASP A 129 -17.55 12.36 -16.00
N ALA A 130 -18.50 13.28 -16.14
CA ALA A 130 -19.33 13.36 -17.35
C ALA A 130 -18.55 13.77 -18.62
N ASP A 131 -17.46 14.50 -18.50
CA ASP A 131 -16.66 15.01 -19.63
C ASP A 131 -15.19 14.53 -19.63
N GLY A 132 -14.79 13.76 -18.61
CA GLY A 132 -13.50 13.06 -18.58
C GLY A 132 -12.30 13.94 -18.25
N ASP A 133 -12.51 15.04 -17.52
CA ASP A 133 -11.46 16.02 -17.19
C ASP A 133 -10.97 15.95 -15.74
N ASN A 134 -11.44 14.95 -14.95
CA ASN A 134 -11.15 14.77 -13.53
C ASN A 134 -11.68 15.90 -12.61
N GLU A 135 -12.57 16.76 -13.11
CA GLU A 135 -13.28 17.77 -12.34
C GLU A 135 -14.75 17.39 -12.13
N TYR A 136 -15.11 17.00 -10.93
CA TYR A 136 -16.46 16.56 -10.57
C TYR A 136 -17.25 17.71 -9.97
N SER A 137 -18.39 18.05 -10.56
CA SER A 137 -19.22 19.19 -10.19
C SER A 137 -20.48 18.80 -9.43
N LEU A 138 -20.67 19.37 -8.23
CA LEU A 138 -21.84 19.16 -7.38
C LEU A 138 -22.45 20.50 -6.90
N LEU A 139 -23.77 20.53 -6.77
CA LEU A 139 -24.50 21.52 -6.00
C LEU A 139 -25.04 20.87 -4.73
N VAL A 140 -24.54 21.28 -3.57
CA VAL A 140 -24.99 20.78 -2.28
C VAL A 140 -25.89 21.78 -1.59
N GLN A 141 -26.80 21.29 -0.75
CA GLN A 141 -27.74 22.08 0.03
C GLN A 141 -27.57 21.76 1.51
N ALA A 142 -27.52 22.80 2.33
CA ALA A 142 -27.74 22.72 3.77
C ALA A 142 -29.13 23.24 4.11
N THR A 143 -29.81 22.61 5.05
CA THR A 143 -31.13 23.05 5.57
C THR A 143 -31.17 22.92 7.06
N ASP A 144 -31.85 23.89 7.70
CA ASP A 144 -32.24 23.89 9.11
C ASP A 144 -33.63 23.24 9.34
N GLY A 145 -34.25 22.72 8.25
CA GLY A 145 -35.61 22.18 8.25
C GLY A 145 -36.69 23.17 7.80
N VAL A 146 -36.36 24.45 7.63
CA VAL A 146 -37.29 25.53 7.21
C VAL A 146 -36.70 26.33 6.05
N LEU A 147 -35.43 26.74 6.17
CA LEU A 147 -34.71 27.51 5.17
C LEU A 147 -33.50 26.69 4.64
N THR A 148 -32.98 27.11 3.52
CA THR A 148 -31.87 26.39 2.83
C THR A 148 -30.79 27.36 2.36
N ALA A 149 -29.58 26.83 2.28
CA ALA A 149 -28.46 27.48 1.57
C ALA A 149 -27.81 26.46 0.63
N ASN A 150 -27.38 26.92 -0.52
CA ASN A 150 -26.76 26.08 -1.55
C ASN A 150 -25.31 26.47 -1.75
N GLN A 151 -24.45 25.49 -2.03
CA GLN A 151 -23.04 25.67 -2.31
C GLN A 151 -22.63 24.80 -3.52
N SER A 152 -22.00 25.41 -4.52
CA SER A 152 -21.32 24.68 -5.57
C SER A 152 -19.98 24.17 -5.08
N LEU A 153 -19.68 22.92 -5.38
CA LEU A 153 -18.42 22.24 -5.11
C LEU A 153 -17.83 21.75 -6.42
N VAL A 154 -16.53 21.90 -6.58
CA VAL A 154 -15.73 21.25 -7.59
C VAL A 154 -14.76 20.33 -6.87
N ILE A 155 -14.78 19.05 -7.20
CA ILE A 155 -13.86 18.04 -6.67
C ILE A 155 -12.86 17.75 -7.79
N ASN A 156 -11.58 18.02 -7.54
CA ASN A 156 -10.51 17.80 -8.51
C ASN A 156 -9.79 16.52 -8.09
N VAL A 157 -9.91 15.47 -8.88
CA VAL A 157 -9.10 14.27 -8.71
C VAL A 157 -7.69 14.57 -9.19
N THR A 158 -6.71 14.23 -8.40
CA THR A 158 -5.30 14.44 -8.70
C THR A 158 -4.60 13.11 -8.85
N ASP A 159 -3.70 13.04 -9.81
CA ASP A 159 -2.83 11.91 -10.08
C ASP A 159 -1.92 11.58 -8.89
N ALA A 160 -1.54 10.31 -8.77
CA ALA A 160 -0.68 9.77 -7.73
C ALA A 160 0.58 9.15 -8.32
N PHE A 161 1.67 9.19 -7.55
CA PHE A 161 2.74 8.23 -7.76
C PHE A 161 2.29 6.88 -7.18
N GLU A 162 2.27 5.88 -8.01
CA GLU A 162 1.76 4.58 -7.61
C GLU A 162 2.64 3.41 -8.05
N GLY A 163 2.47 2.28 -7.39
CA GLY A 163 3.17 1.06 -7.72
C GLY A 163 2.71 -0.12 -6.89
N ARG A 164 3.43 -1.21 -7.05
CA ARG A 164 3.15 -2.43 -6.33
C ARG A 164 4.40 -3.05 -5.75
N VAL A 165 4.33 -3.51 -4.50
CA VAL A 165 5.39 -4.31 -3.87
C VAL A 165 5.06 -5.78 -4.07
N VAL A 166 5.95 -6.49 -4.78
CA VAL A 166 5.72 -7.88 -5.18
C VAL A 166 6.96 -8.74 -4.93
N ASP A 167 6.80 -9.64 -4.02
CA ASP A 167 7.53 -10.91 -3.92
C ASP A 167 6.55 -12.07 -4.28
N ALA A 168 5.56 -12.36 -3.48
CA ALA A 168 4.12 -12.24 -3.73
C ALA A 168 3.66 -10.79 -3.42
N PRO A 169 2.38 -10.43 -3.65
CA PRO A 169 1.90 -9.12 -3.22
C PRO A 169 2.13 -8.93 -1.71
N ILE A 170 2.89 -7.90 -1.33
CA ILE A 170 3.22 -7.63 0.07
C ILE A 170 2.27 -6.57 0.63
N ALA A 171 1.39 -6.99 1.52
CA ALA A 171 0.44 -6.11 2.23
C ALA A 171 1.10 -5.45 3.44
N GLU A 172 0.59 -4.27 3.84
CA GLU A 172 1.06 -3.53 5.03
C GLU A 172 2.57 -3.21 5.03
N ALA A 173 3.24 -3.22 3.86
CA ALA A 173 4.62 -2.77 3.75
C ALA A 173 4.69 -1.24 3.82
N GLU A 174 5.66 -0.71 4.53
CA GLU A 174 6.00 0.71 4.46
C GLU A 174 6.74 0.98 3.15
N VAL A 175 6.29 1.96 2.37
CA VAL A 175 6.95 2.36 1.14
C VAL A 175 7.26 3.85 1.19
N PHE A 176 8.49 4.22 0.85
CA PHE A 176 8.90 5.63 0.82
C PHE A 176 9.92 5.90 -0.29
N ILE A 177 10.03 7.17 -0.65
CA ILE A 177 11.07 7.66 -1.56
C ILE A 177 12.22 8.18 -0.72
N ASP A 178 13.29 7.42 -0.67
CA ASP A 178 14.53 7.75 0.03
C ASP A 178 15.36 8.68 -0.86
N PHE A 179 15.36 9.98 -0.56
CA PHE A 179 16.04 11.02 -1.37
C PHE A 179 17.56 11.04 -1.19
N ASN A 180 18.07 10.48 -0.11
CA ASN A 180 19.48 10.57 0.26
C ASN A 180 20.18 9.20 0.31
N ALA A 181 19.47 8.14 -0.07
CA ALA A 181 19.93 6.75 -0.12
C ALA A 181 20.47 6.20 1.22
N ASN A 182 19.88 6.65 2.35
CA ASN A 182 20.27 6.18 3.70
C ASN A 182 19.45 4.98 4.18
N ASN A 183 18.44 4.55 3.43
CA ASN A 183 17.46 3.49 3.76
C ASN A 183 16.56 3.81 4.97
N GLU A 184 16.51 5.03 5.42
CA GLU A 184 15.61 5.49 6.48
C GLU A 184 14.57 6.44 5.91
N GLN A 185 13.35 6.40 6.42
CA GLN A 185 12.31 7.34 6.04
C GLN A 185 12.52 8.65 6.82
N ASP A 186 12.89 9.71 6.11
CA ASP A 186 13.16 11.04 6.68
C ASP A 186 11.96 11.99 6.58
N GLU A 187 11.97 13.06 7.40
CA GLU A 187 10.94 14.08 7.36
C GLU A 187 10.92 14.79 6.01
N GLY A 188 9.79 14.73 5.32
CA GLY A 188 9.57 15.36 4.02
C GLY A 188 9.73 14.42 2.83
N GLU A 189 10.13 13.19 3.06
CA GLU A 189 10.10 12.14 2.05
C GLU A 189 8.67 11.59 1.87
N PRO A 190 8.24 11.42 0.60
CA PRO A 190 6.95 10.80 0.30
C PRO A 190 6.90 9.38 0.85
N ASN A 191 5.80 9.02 1.48
CA ASN A 191 5.64 7.67 2.03
C ASN A 191 4.17 7.22 2.03
N GLY A 192 3.97 5.93 2.11
CA GLY A 192 2.66 5.29 2.20
C GLY A 192 2.79 3.87 2.72
N THR A 193 1.67 3.17 2.73
CA THR A 193 1.61 1.76 3.13
C THR A 193 0.87 0.99 2.05
N THR A 194 1.33 -0.21 1.74
CA THR A 194 0.67 -1.06 0.75
C THR A 194 -0.68 -1.57 1.25
N ASP A 195 -1.62 -1.70 0.31
CA ASP A 195 -2.91 -2.35 0.56
C ASP A 195 -2.79 -3.90 0.61
N ALA A 196 -3.93 -4.60 0.76
CA ALA A 196 -3.97 -6.06 0.82
C ALA A 196 -3.46 -6.77 -0.45
N ASN A 197 -3.35 -6.07 -1.57
CA ASN A 197 -2.85 -6.57 -2.84
C ASN A 197 -1.43 -6.07 -3.17
N GLY A 198 -0.78 -5.39 -2.24
CA GLY A 198 0.57 -4.85 -2.39
C GLY A 198 0.65 -3.50 -3.10
N TYR A 199 -0.47 -2.86 -3.47
CA TYR A 199 -0.45 -1.54 -4.12
C TYR A 199 -0.19 -0.42 -3.11
N PHE A 200 0.62 0.55 -3.52
CA PHE A 200 0.84 1.81 -2.79
C PHE A 200 0.54 3.01 -3.69
N LYS A 201 0.10 4.10 -3.05
CA LYS A 201 -0.16 5.39 -3.70
C LYS A 201 0.19 6.52 -2.74
N PHE A 202 0.82 7.57 -3.27
CA PHE A 202 0.99 8.83 -2.56
C PHE A 202 1.05 10.01 -3.55
N PRO A 203 0.78 11.26 -3.08
CA PRO A 203 0.77 12.42 -3.97
C PRO A 203 2.05 12.55 -4.78
N LEU A 204 1.94 12.98 -6.03
CA LEU A 204 3.11 13.34 -6.84
C LEU A 204 4.00 14.33 -6.08
N PHE A 205 5.29 14.16 -6.22
CA PHE A 205 6.31 14.90 -5.49
C PHE A 205 7.34 15.51 -6.46
N ILE A 206 8.17 16.40 -5.95
CA ILE A 206 9.25 17.00 -6.72
C ILE A 206 10.55 16.37 -6.26
N MET A 207 11.26 15.74 -7.20
CA MET A 207 12.60 15.23 -6.94
C MET A 207 13.56 16.35 -6.60
N PRO A 208 14.30 16.27 -5.48
CA PRO A 208 15.37 17.22 -5.19
C PRO A 208 16.46 17.15 -6.26
N GLU A 209 16.97 18.32 -6.68
CA GLU A 209 18.01 18.38 -7.70
C GLU A 209 19.28 17.66 -7.26
N GLY A 210 19.71 16.67 -8.03
CA GLY A 210 20.92 15.88 -7.76
C GLY A 210 20.74 14.83 -6.67
N SER A 211 19.49 14.47 -6.29
CA SER A 211 19.22 13.35 -5.42
C SER A 211 19.55 12.02 -6.10
N ASP A 212 20.03 11.08 -5.31
CA ASP A 212 20.22 9.68 -5.71
C ASP A 212 19.05 8.85 -5.15
N ALA A 213 17.83 9.29 -5.48
CA ALA A 213 16.62 8.78 -4.88
C ALA A 213 16.28 7.38 -5.36
N LYS A 214 15.74 6.60 -4.43
CA LYS A 214 15.23 5.25 -4.68
C LYS A 214 13.88 5.04 -3.99
N ILE A 215 13.12 4.07 -4.48
CA ILE A 215 11.93 3.57 -3.78
C ILE A 215 12.41 2.48 -2.83
N VAL A 216 12.04 2.59 -1.57
CA VAL A 216 12.32 1.57 -0.55
C VAL A 216 11.00 1.04 -0.01
N SER A 217 10.87 -0.28 0.02
CA SER A 217 9.80 -0.99 0.71
C SER A 217 10.36 -1.76 1.90
N ARG A 218 9.70 -1.66 3.06
CA ARG A 218 10.11 -2.35 4.28
C ARG A 218 9.00 -3.15 4.91
N GLY A 219 9.33 -4.34 5.33
CA GLY A 219 8.45 -5.21 6.08
C GLY A 219 7.21 -5.64 5.28
N GLY A 220 6.12 -5.83 6.00
CA GLY A 220 4.82 -6.20 5.43
C GLY A 220 4.42 -7.62 5.71
N ILE A 221 3.37 -8.05 5.02
CA ILE A 221 2.79 -9.38 5.11
C ILE A 221 2.73 -9.95 3.69
N ASP A 222 3.39 -11.05 3.48
CA ASP A 222 3.24 -11.82 2.25
C ASP A 222 1.78 -12.28 2.12
N SER A 223 1.06 -11.81 1.10
CA SER A 223 -0.36 -12.11 0.92
C SER A 223 -0.61 -13.56 0.48
N GLN A 224 0.41 -14.22 -0.03
CA GLN A 224 0.35 -15.61 -0.46
C GLN A 224 0.43 -16.53 0.75
N THR A 225 1.37 -16.33 1.65
CA THR A 225 1.62 -17.17 2.82
C THR A 225 0.96 -16.66 4.10
N GLY A 226 0.56 -15.39 4.14
CA GLY A 226 0.07 -14.71 5.34
C GLY A 226 1.16 -14.41 6.37
N LYS A 227 2.42 -14.63 6.02
CA LYS A 227 3.58 -14.47 6.89
C LYS A 227 3.99 -13.01 6.99
N ARG A 228 4.29 -12.55 8.20
CA ARG A 228 4.89 -11.24 8.43
C ARG A 228 6.40 -11.29 8.16
N LEU A 229 6.88 -10.34 7.39
CA LEU A 229 8.28 -10.23 6.94
C LEU A 229 8.93 -8.95 7.48
N PRO A 230 9.16 -8.81 8.79
CA PRO A 230 9.53 -7.54 9.41
C PRO A 230 10.86 -6.97 8.90
N ASN A 231 11.76 -7.82 8.45
CA ASN A 231 13.11 -7.46 8.03
C ASN A 231 13.29 -7.45 6.49
N LEU A 232 12.22 -7.72 5.72
CA LEU A 232 12.30 -7.65 4.27
C LEU A 232 12.51 -6.20 3.83
N VAL A 233 13.49 -5.98 2.95
CA VAL A 233 13.72 -4.69 2.28
C VAL A 233 13.83 -4.94 0.79
N LEU A 234 13.00 -4.23 0.03
CA LEU A 234 13.04 -4.25 -1.43
C LEU A 234 13.27 -2.84 -1.95
N ILE A 235 14.00 -2.72 -3.05
CA ILE A 235 14.43 -1.44 -3.62
C ILE A 235 14.09 -1.41 -5.11
N SER A 236 13.76 -0.22 -5.59
CA SER A 236 13.59 0.06 -7.02
C SER A 236 14.07 1.47 -7.35
N ASP A 237 14.44 1.69 -8.60
CA ASP A 237 14.67 3.04 -9.11
C ASP A 237 13.37 3.85 -9.12
N VAL A 238 13.48 5.16 -8.92
CA VAL A 238 12.37 6.08 -9.16
C VAL A 238 12.30 6.35 -10.66
N PRO A 239 11.16 6.16 -11.33
CA PRO A 239 11.02 6.44 -12.74
C PRO A 239 11.19 7.96 -13.01
N GLU A 240 11.70 8.30 -14.20
CA GLU A 240 11.86 9.72 -14.62
C GLU A 240 10.50 10.43 -14.73
N ASP A 241 9.49 9.71 -15.19
CA ASP A 241 8.09 10.19 -15.22
C ASP A 241 7.33 9.58 -14.03
N LEU A 242 7.00 10.43 -13.06
CA LEU A 242 6.32 10.03 -11.83
C LEU A 242 4.84 9.65 -12.03
N THR A 243 4.32 9.78 -13.24
CA THR A 243 2.99 9.29 -13.61
C THR A 243 3.03 7.82 -14.09
N GLU A 244 4.23 7.24 -14.22
CA GLU A 244 4.39 5.84 -14.57
C GLU A 244 4.32 4.96 -13.33
N HIS A 245 3.70 3.79 -13.49
CA HIS A 245 3.63 2.78 -12.44
C HIS A 245 5.02 2.23 -12.09
N ALA A 246 5.32 2.06 -10.80
CA ALA A 246 6.62 1.60 -10.32
C ALA A 246 6.50 0.37 -9.42
N ASN A 247 6.95 -0.78 -9.90
CA ASN A 247 7.01 -1.98 -9.09
C ASN A 247 8.28 -2.04 -8.26
N VAL A 248 8.14 -2.57 -7.03
CA VAL A 248 9.24 -2.84 -6.11
C VAL A 248 9.28 -4.34 -5.86
N THR A 249 10.32 -5.01 -6.34
CA THR A 249 10.42 -6.48 -6.35
C THR A 249 11.83 -6.92 -5.95
N ALA A 250 12.01 -8.21 -5.72
CA ALA A 250 13.35 -8.77 -5.52
C ALA A 250 14.24 -8.55 -6.76
N LEU A 251 13.68 -8.67 -7.97
CA LEU A 251 14.42 -8.41 -9.21
C LEU A 251 14.83 -6.95 -9.36
N THR A 252 13.92 -5.97 -9.08
CA THR A 252 14.28 -4.55 -9.13
C THR A 252 15.36 -4.22 -8.12
N THR A 253 15.34 -4.85 -6.94
CA THR A 253 16.36 -4.70 -5.91
C THR A 253 17.76 -5.14 -6.40
N VAL A 254 17.84 -6.19 -7.21
CA VAL A 254 19.09 -6.60 -7.84
C VAL A 254 19.51 -5.61 -8.93
N LEU A 255 18.58 -5.18 -9.77
CA LEU A 255 18.86 -4.29 -10.91
C LEU A 255 19.22 -2.86 -10.49
N TYR A 256 18.84 -2.43 -9.30
CA TYR A 256 19.22 -1.13 -8.73
C TYR A 256 20.75 -0.87 -8.77
N TRP A 257 21.55 -1.93 -8.79
CA TRP A 257 23.03 -1.84 -8.85
C TRP A 257 23.59 -1.71 -10.26
N ALA A 258 22.75 -1.78 -11.29
CA ALA A 258 23.17 -1.58 -12.67
C ALA A 258 23.47 -0.08 -12.93
N ARG A 259 24.55 0.19 -13.68
CA ARG A 259 24.98 1.55 -14.01
C ARG A 259 24.59 1.98 -15.42
N ASP A 260 24.23 1.03 -16.24
CA ASP A 260 23.84 1.27 -17.63
C ASP A 260 23.00 0.10 -18.20
N ASP A 261 22.40 0.33 -19.36
CA ASP A 261 21.52 -0.62 -20.04
C ASP A 261 22.23 -1.95 -20.40
N GLU A 262 23.55 -1.95 -20.62
CA GLU A 262 24.30 -3.16 -20.95
C GLU A 262 24.45 -4.08 -19.72
N GLU A 263 24.73 -3.49 -18.55
CA GLU A 263 24.79 -4.22 -17.29
C GLU A 263 23.41 -4.77 -16.92
N THR A 264 22.36 -3.97 -17.08
CA THR A 264 20.97 -4.38 -16.86
C THR A 264 20.58 -5.53 -17.78
N ALA A 265 20.85 -5.42 -19.07
CA ALA A 265 20.53 -6.47 -20.03
C ALA A 265 21.26 -7.79 -19.73
N ARG A 266 22.52 -7.72 -19.27
CA ARG A 266 23.26 -8.91 -18.82
C ARG A 266 22.62 -9.57 -17.61
N ALA A 267 22.26 -8.78 -16.60
CA ALA A 267 21.62 -9.29 -15.39
C ALA A 267 20.28 -9.96 -15.71
N LEU A 268 19.42 -9.30 -16.49
CA LEU A 268 18.15 -9.87 -16.94
C LEU A 268 18.32 -11.19 -17.69
N ASN A 269 19.27 -11.25 -18.64
CA ASN A 269 19.55 -12.47 -19.40
C ASN A 269 20.08 -13.59 -18.50
N ALA A 270 20.99 -13.28 -17.56
CA ALA A 270 21.54 -14.27 -16.64
C ALA A 270 20.44 -14.85 -15.71
N MET A 271 19.53 -14.02 -15.24
CA MET A 271 18.37 -14.42 -14.41
C MET A 271 17.21 -15.00 -15.24
N LYS A 272 17.35 -15.11 -16.56
CA LYS A 272 16.31 -15.60 -17.50
C LYS A 272 15.02 -14.76 -17.50
N VAL A 273 15.13 -13.47 -17.19
CA VAL A 273 14.02 -12.50 -17.20
C VAL A 273 13.83 -11.96 -18.62
N SER A 274 12.58 -11.92 -19.07
CA SER A 274 12.19 -11.50 -20.42
C SER A 274 11.38 -10.20 -20.41
N GLY A 275 11.33 -9.50 -21.55
CA GLY A 275 10.55 -8.26 -21.69
C GLY A 275 11.29 -6.99 -21.25
N GLY A 276 12.52 -7.12 -20.73
CA GLY A 276 13.33 -5.98 -20.29
C GLY A 276 12.86 -5.34 -18.99
N VAL A 277 13.50 -4.23 -18.62
CA VAL A 277 13.18 -3.47 -17.39
C VAL A 277 11.73 -2.94 -17.43
N GLU A 278 11.26 -2.56 -18.61
CA GLU A 278 9.90 -2.04 -18.78
C GLU A 278 8.83 -3.05 -18.34
N ALA A 279 9.03 -4.34 -18.61
CA ALA A 279 8.11 -5.38 -18.14
C ALA A 279 8.14 -5.58 -16.61
N LEU A 280 9.21 -5.17 -15.94
CA LEU A 280 9.30 -5.26 -14.47
C LEU A 280 8.71 -4.01 -13.78
N HIS A 281 8.81 -2.84 -14.38
CA HIS A 281 8.39 -1.57 -13.77
C HIS A 281 6.97 -1.14 -14.17
N LYS A 282 6.58 -1.35 -15.44
CA LYS A 282 5.37 -0.74 -16.01
C LYS A 282 4.17 -1.68 -16.12
N SER A 283 4.36 -3.00 -15.98
CA SER A 283 3.28 -3.98 -16.01
C SER A 283 2.97 -4.49 -14.61
N ASP A 284 1.70 -4.80 -14.32
CA ASP A 284 1.34 -5.59 -13.14
C ASP A 284 1.68 -7.07 -13.40
N GLY A 285 2.98 -7.39 -13.31
CA GLY A 285 3.49 -8.70 -13.64
C GLY A 285 2.87 -9.85 -12.84
N TRP A 286 2.35 -9.58 -11.64
CA TRP A 286 1.58 -10.57 -10.88
C TRP A 286 0.23 -10.84 -11.53
N LYS A 287 -0.53 -9.77 -11.83
CA LYS A 287 -1.82 -9.89 -12.47
C LYS A 287 -1.72 -10.47 -13.88
N ASP A 288 -0.73 -10.07 -14.66
CA ASP A 288 -0.48 -10.60 -15.99
C ASP A 288 -0.18 -12.11 -15.93
N ALA A 289 0.56 -12.57 -14.91
CA ALA A 289 0.80 -13.99 -14.67
C ALA A 289 -0.49 -14.75 -14.28
N GLU A 290 -1.35 -14.15 -13.45
CA GLU A 290 -2.68 -14.71 -13.14
C GLU A 290 -3.55 -14.81 -14.40
N ASP A 291 -3.52 -13.78 -15.26
CA ASP A 291 -4.27 -13.73 -16.52
C ASP A 291 -3.69 -14.66 -17.61
N GLY A 292 -2.55 -15.29 -17.34
CA GLY A 292 -1.98 -16.36 -18.18
C GLY A 292 -0.84 -15.95 -19.09
N ASP A 293 -0.21 -14.79 -18.88
CA ASP A 293 0.96 -14.38 -19.65
C ASP A 293 2.20 -15.21 -19.27
N ASP A 294 2.76 -15.93 -20.23
CA ASP A 294 3.90 -16.83 -20.02
C ASP A 294 5.20 -16.09 -19.67
N ILE A 295 5.38 -14.86 -20.18
CA ILE A 295 6.55 -14.02 -19.85
C ILE A 295 6.44 -13.55 -18.40
N ALA A 296 5.26 -13.06 -18.00
CA ALA A 296 5.01 -12.64 -16.64
C ALA A 296 5.19 -13.80 -15.65
N ARG A 297 4.73 -15.01 -15.98
CA ARG A 297 4.97 -16.22 -15.18
C ARG A 297 6.44 -16.57 -15.05
N ALA A 298 7.20 -16.50 -16.15
CA ALA A 298 8.63 -16.76 -16.11
C ALA A 298 9.38 -15.73 -15.26
N ASN A 299 9.03 -14.44 -15.40
CA ASN A 299 9.60 -13.37 -14.60
C ASN A 299 9.24 -13.51 -13.11
N GLN A 300 8.00 -13.96 -12.80
CA GLN A 300 7.57 -14.21 -11.43
C GLN A 300 8.33 -15.36 -10.77
N ARG A 301 8.63 -16.45 -11.51
CA ARG A 301 9.52 -17.51 -11.00
C ARG A 301 10.92 -16.99 -10.68
N ALA A 302 11.51 -16.21 -11.57
CA ALA A 302 12.81 -15.58 -11.30
C ALA A 302 12.77 -14.66 -10.09
N ASN A 303 11.69 -13.89 -9.92
CA ASN A 303 11.48 -13.05 -8.75
C ASN A 303 11.44 -13.88 -7.46
N GLN A 304 10.66 -14.96 -7.43
CA GLN A 304 10.56 -15.87 -6.29
C GLN A 304 11.91 -16.52 -5.93
N GLN A 305 12.71 -16.90 -6.90
CA GLN A 305 14.06 -17.46 -6.66
C GLN A 305 14.98 -16.45 -5.97
N VAL A 306 14.95 -15.18 -6.39
CA VAL A 306 15.73 -14.11 -5.74
C VAL A 306 15.17 -13.81 -4.35
N ALA A 307 13.86 -13.82 -4.20
CA ALA A 307 13.19 -13.56 -2.93
C ALA A 307 13.51 -14.62 -1.86
N VAL A 308 13.57 -15.90 -2.24
CA VAL A 308 14.04 -16.97 -1.34
C VAL A 308 15.43 -16.65 -0.80
N LEU A 309 16.34 -16.17 -1.66
CA LEU A 309 17.68 -15.80 -1.24
C LEU A 309 17.68 -14.60 -0.28
N PHE A 310 16.86 -13.57 -0.52
CA PHE A 310 16.72 -12.43 0.36
C PHE A 310 16.13 -12.81 1.73
N GLN A 311 15.08 -13.62 1.75
CA GLN A 311 14.48 -14.09 2.99
C GLN A 311 15.44 -14.94 3.82
N THR A 312 16.23 -15.80 3.15
CA THR A 312 17.31 -16.55 3.81
C THR A 312 18.36 -15.61 4.39
N ALA A 313 18.76 -14.58 3.65
CA ALA A 313 19.71 -13.59 4.12
C ALA A 313 19.20 -12.82 5.35
N THR A 314 17.93 -12.39 5.36
CA THR A 314 17.34 -11.73 6.53
C THR A 314 17.27 -12.64 7.76
N THR A 315 17.13 -13.94 7.57
CA THR A 315 17.11 -14.93 8.65
C THR A 315 18.52 -15.19 9.22
N LEU A 316 19.56 -15.07 8.39
CA LEU A 316 20.96 -15.11 8.86
C LEU A 316 21.35 -13.89 9.70
N ALA A 317 20.64 -12.78 9.59
CA ALA A 317 20.80 -11.62 10.45
C ALA A 317 20.14 -11.90 11.81
N ASP A 318 20.92 -12.10 12.85
CA ASP A 318 20.53 -12.54 14.18
C ASP A 318 19.40 -11.69 14.83
N ASP A 319 18.63 -12.31 15.74
CA ASP A 319 17.38 -11.82 16.38
C ASP A 319 17.59 -10.77 17.50
N ASP A 320 18.76 -10.15 17.67
CA ASP A 320 18.99 -9.12 18.67
C ASP A 320 18.38 -7.75 18.25
N ASP A 321 18.03 -6.90 19.22
CA ASP A 321 17.32 -5.60 19.06
C ASP A 321 17.93 -4.60 18.04
N ASP A 322 19.16 -4.81 17.57
CA ASP A 322 19.84 -4.07 16.48
C ASP A 322 19.73 -4.78 15.11
N SER A 323 18.94 -5.84 15.01
CA SER A 323 18.90 -6.77 13.86
C SER A 323 18.33 -6.16 12.56
N THR A 324 17.45 -5.16 12.66
CA THR A 324 16.81 -4.57 11.46
C THR A 324 17.86 -3.93 10.53
N ASP A 325 18.83 -3.19 11.06
CA ASP A 325 19.88 -2.54 10.25
C ASP A 325 20.84 -3.58 9.64
N VAL A 326 21.11 -4.66 10.35
CA VAL A 326 21.93 -5.78 9.84
C VAL A 326 21.20 -6.52 8.73
N ALA A 327 19.89 -6.82 8.90
CA ALA A 327 19.09 -7.49 7.90
C ALA A 327 18.97 -6.66 6.60
N VAL A 328 18.75 -5.34 6.73
CA VAL A 328 18.76 -4.39 5.60
C VAL A 328 20.10 -4.44 4.87
N SER A 329 21.19 -4.27 5.60
CA SER A 329 22.55 -4.27 5.05
C SER A 329 22.91 -5.60 4.40
N LEU A 330 22.45 -6.72 4.97
CA LEU A 330 22.70 -8.05 4.43
C LEU A 330 21.91 -8.27 3.13
N THR A 331 20.64 -7.86 3.08
CA THR A 331 19.81 -7.93 1.87
C THR A 331 20.44 -7.11 0.73
N GLU A 332 20.87 -5.88 1.00
CA GLU A 332 21.57 -5.06 0.01
C GLU A 332 22.88 -5.67 -0.44
N SER A 333 23.66 -6.24 0.47
CA SER A 333 24.92 -6.90 0.11
C SER A 333 24.67 -8.15 -0.73
N VAL A 334 23.66 -8.94 -0.41
CA VAL A 334 23.23 -10.09 -1.24
C VAL A 334 22.81 -9.62 -2.63
N ALA A 335 21.96 -8.60 -2.74
CA ALA A 335 21.51 -8.04 -4.02
C ALA A 335 22.69 -7.58 -4.89
N ARG A 336 23.64 -6.84 -4.29
CA ARG A 336 24.85 -6.35 -4.96
C ARG A 336 25.77 -7.49 -5.41
N ASN A 337 25.99 -8.49 -4.56
CA ASN A 337 26.83 -9.63 -4.91
C ASN A 337 26.16 -10.55 -5.95
N LEU A 338 24.85 -10.70 -5.89
CA LEU A 338 24.07 -11.38 -6.92
C LEU A 338 24.21 -10.66 -8.25
N PHE A 339 23.95 -9.34 -8.27
CA PHE A 339 24.16 -8.52 -9.47
C PHE A 339 25.60 -8.68 -10.03
N ALA A 340 26.63 -8.58 -9.18
CA ALA A 340 28.02 -8.73 -9.58
C ALA A 340 28.30 -10.11 -10.20
N SER A 341 27.69 -11.17 -9.68
CA SER A 341 27.79 -12.54 -10.23
C SER A 341 27.18 -12.65 -11.62
N THR A 342 26.06 -11.99 -11.89
CA THR A 342 25.45 -11.93 -13.24
C THR A 342 26.35 -11.25 -14.28
N GLN A 343 27.30 -10.39 -13.84
CA GLN A 343 28.22 -9.67 -14.73
C GLN A 343 29.50 -10.44 -15.06
N THR A 344 29.87 -11.42 -14.24
CA THR A 344 31.22 -12.05 -14.26
C THR A 344 31.19 -13.55 -14.44
N GLU A 345 30.09 -14.23 -14.15
CA GLU A 345 30.00 -15.70 -14.23
C GLU A 345 29.33 -16.12 -15.54
N ASP A 346 30.04 -16.89 -16.37
CA ASP A 346 29.47 -17.42 -17.60
C ASP A 346 28.40 -18.49 -17.36
N ASP A 347 28.45 -19.16 -16.19
CA ASP A 347 27.55 -20.24 -15.77
C ASP A 347 26.67 -19.78 -14.56
N PHE A 348 26.21 -18.51 -14.53
CA PHE A 348 25.32 -18.03 -13.48
C PHE A 348 23.99 -18.79 -13.46
N ASP A 349 23.65 -19.38 -12.32
CA ASP A 349 22.40 -20.09 -12.10
C ASP A 349 21.96 -19.99 -10.64
N LEU A 350 20.74 -19.51 -10.39
CA LEU A 350 20.14 -19.44 -9.05
C LEU A 350 19.74 -20.82 -8.47
N LYS A 351 19.82 -21.87 -9.28
CA LYS A 351 19.66 -23.28 -8.85
C LYS A 351 21.01 -23.93 -8.48
N SER A 352 22.13 -23.18 -8.60
CA SER A 352 23.46 -23.68 -8.28
C SER A 352 23.84 -23.33 -6.83
N SER A 353 24.02 -24.33 -5.96
CA SER A 353 24.48 -24.14 -4.59
C SER A 353 25.83 -23.39 -4.53
N LYS A 354 26.72 -23.62 -5.51
CA LYS A 354 27.99 -22.89 -5.60
C LYS A 354 27.80 -21.39 -5.86
N THR A 355 26.90 -21.02 -6.75
CA THR A 355 26.58 -19.60 -7.00
C THR A 355 26.01 -18.95 -5.75
N ILE A 356 25.05 -19.59 -5.10
CA ILE A 356 24.42 -19.12 -3.87
C ILE A 356 25.44 -19.02 -2.72
N GLN A 357 26.27 -20.04 -2.53
CA GLN A 357 27.34 -20.05 -1.52
C GLN A 357 28.28 -18.87 -1.70
N ASN A 358 28.71 -18.58 -2.93
CA ASN A 358 29.57 -17.43 -3.22
C ASN A 358 28.92 -16.09 -2.86
N ILE A 359 27.62 -15.94 -3.16
CA ILE A 359 26.86 -14.72 -2.86
C ILE A 359 26.72 -14.54 -1.34
N LEU A 360 26.25 -15.58 -0.63
CA LEU A 360 26.02 -15.54 0.82
C LEU A 360 27.32 -15.33 1.59
N SER A 361 28.41 -16.06 1.22
CA SER A 361 29.72 -15.91 1.87
C SER A 361 30.24 -14.49 1.77
N LYS A 362 30.19 -13.88 0.58
CA LYS A 362 30.64 -12.49 0.40
C LYS A 362 29.76 -11.50 1.16
N ALA A 363 28.44 -11.68 1.11
CA ALA A 363 27.51 -10.79 1.80
C ALA A 363 27.70 -10.83 3.32
N THR A 364 27.85 -12.01 3.91
CA THR A 364 28.10 -12.16 5.35
C THR A 364 29.47 -11.64 5.78
N GLU A 365 30.52 -11.83 4.96
CA GLU A 365 31.84 -11.24 5.23
C GLU A 365 31.82 -9.70 5.22
N GLU A 366 31.04 -9.10 4.35
CA GLU A 366 30.93 -7.64 4.21
C GLU A 366 30.14 -6.99 5.36
N VAL A 367 29.03 -7.58 5.78
CA VAL A 367 28.07 -6.98 6.71
C VAL A 367 28.33 -7.40 8.16
N THR A 368 28.67 -8.66 8.39
CA THR A 368 28.85 -9.24 9.72
C THR A 368 30.26 -9.80 9.94
N PRO A 369 31.33 -8.99 9.76
CA PRO A 369 32.72 -9.50 9.82
C PRO A 369 33.12 -10.02 11.19
N THR A 370 32.32 -9.74 12.24
CA THR A 370 32.56 -10.24 13.62
C THR A 370 31.81 -11.54 13.91
N VAL A 371 30.80 -11.89 13.09
CA VAL A 371 30.09 -13.17 13.17
C VAL A 371 30.78 -14.14 12.21
N VAL A 372 31.42 -15.16 12.75
CA VAL A 372 32.05 -16.19 11.91
C VAL A 372 31.03 -17.29 11.68
N TYR A 373 30.41 -17.28 10.53
CA TYR A 373 29.63 -18.43 10.07
C TYR A 373 30.58 -19.55 9.64
N GLU A 374 30.37 -20.76 10.16
CA GLU A 374 31.15 -21.92 9.75
C GLU A 374 30.91 -22.17 8.24
N THR A 375 31.98 -22.48 7.50
CA THR A 375 31.92 -22.62 6.04
C THR A 375 30.94 -23.73 5.61
N ASP A 376 30.90 -24.82 6.37
CA ASP A 376 30.00 -25.95 6.16
C ASP A 376 28.53 -25.57 6.42
N MET A 377 28.25 -24.60 7.33
CA MET A 377 26.91 -24.06 7.52
C MET A 377 26.43 -23.26 6.30
N ILE A 378 27.24 -22.32 5.80
CA ILE A 378 26.88 -21.54 4.61
C ILE A 378 26.74 -22.44 3.37
N GLU A 379 27.55 -23.50 3.27
CA GLU A 379 27.43 -24.50 2.20
C GLU A 379 26.08 -25.23 2.30
N ALA A 380 25.71 -25.72 3.47
CA ALA A 380 24.42 -26.39 3.69
C ALA A 380 23.22 -25.47 3.43
N VAL A 381 23.26 -24.21 3.89
CA VAL A 381 22.23 -23.22 3.59
C VAL A 381 22.13 -22.97 2.09
N ALA A 382 23.26 -22.86 1.40
CA ALA A 382 23.28 -22.66 -0.06
C ALA A 382 22.72 -23.85 -0.84
N GLU A 383 22.97 -25.07 -0.38
CA GLU A 383 22.39 -26.31 -0.96
C GLU A 383 20.88 -26.31 -0.82
N SER A 384 20.37 -25.98 0.39
CA SER A 384 18.92 -25.93 0.66
C SER A 384 18.22 -24.80 -0.12
N VAL A 385 18.85 -23.61 -0.25
CA VAL A 385 18.33 -22.53 -1.10
C VAL A 385 18.33 -22.93 -2.58
N ALA A 386 19.38 -23.60 -3.04
CA ALA A 386 19.46 -24.08 -4.43
C ALA A 386 18.35 -25.08 -4.74
N MET A 387 18.10 -26.00 -3.83
CA MET A 387 17.03 -26.96 -3.91
C MET A 387 15.66 -26.27 -3.96
N LEU A 388 15.38 -25.37 -3.02
CA LEU A 388 14.11 -24.61 -3.03
C LEU A 388 13.95 -23.77 -4.30
N ASN A 389 15.02 -23.17 -4.81
CA ASN A 389 15.02 -22.47 -6.08
C ASN A 389 14.77 -23.37 -7.29
N GLN A 390 15.10 -24.65 -7.21
CA GLN A 390 14.75 -25.62 -8.23
C GLN A 390 13.25 -25.82 -8.31
N VAL A 391 12.61 -26.01 -7.16
CA VAL A 391 11.15 -26.17 -7.04
C VAL A 391 10.39 -24.93 -7.47
N VAL A 392 10.67 -23.75 -6.90
CA VAL A 392 9.95 -22.52 -7.26
C VAL A 392 10.22 -22.04 -8.68
N GLY A 393 11.34 -22.46 -9.26
CA GLY A 393 11.72 -22.17 -10.63
C GLY A 393 11.27 -23.25 -11.65
N ASP A 394 10.46 -24.21 -11.22
CA ASP A 394 9.92 -25.22 -12.12
C ASP A 394 8.90 -24.63 -13.09
N THR A 395 8.99 -25.03 -14.37
CA THR A 395 8.12 -24.47 -15.42
C THR A 395 6.71 -25.06 -15.39
N GLU A 396 6.52 -26.21 -14.77
CA GLU A 396 5.21 -26.85 -14.59
C GLU A 396 4.43 -26.23 -13.44
N LEU A 397 5.12 -25.64 -12.47
CA LEU A 397 4.50 -24.89 -11.40
C LEU A 397 4.06 -23.50 -11.89
N ASN A 398 2.75 -23.25 -11.85
CA ASN A 398 2.25 -21.89 -12.10
C ASN A 398 2.54 -21.00 -10.89
N PRO A 399 3.42 -19.99 -10.97
CA PRO A 399 3.95 -19.25 -9.82
C PRO A 399 2.90 -18.48 -9.03
N VAL A 400 1.71 -18.27 -9.60
CA VAL A 400 0.58 -17.57 -8.94
C VAL A 400 -0.56 -18.52 -8.55
N SER A 401 -0.36 -19.84 -8.65
CA SER A 401 -1.36 -20.85 -8.29
C SER A 401 -1.44 -21.11 -6.78
N THR A 402 -2.52 -21.77 -6.35
CA THR A 402 -2.63 -22.25 -4.97
C THR A 402 -1.57 -23.30 -4.64
N ALA A 403 -1.20 -24.15 -5.60
CA ALA A 403 -0.13 -25.15 -5.42
C ALA A 403 1.22 -24.46 -5.18
N SER A 404 1.58 -23.48 -6.01
CA SER A 404 2.79 -22.67 -5.79
C SER A 404 2.79 -22.01 -4.42
N LYS A 405 1.66 -21.45 -3.99
CA LYS A 405 1.51 -20.88 -2.66
C LYS A 405 1.88 -21.87 -1.56
N GLN A 406 1.34 -23.08 -1.60
CA GLN A 406 1.58 -24.11 -0.59
C GLN A 406 3.05 -24.56 -0.56
N VAL A 407 3.63 -24.73 -1.74
CA VAL A 407 5.04 -25.11 -1.90
C VAL A 407 5.97 -24.00 -1.38
N VAL A 408 5.75 -22.75 -1.79
CA VAL A 408 6.55 -21.60 -1.34
C VAL A 408 6.42 -21.42 0.17
N GLU A 409 5.20 -21.52 0.74
CA GLU A 409 4.95 -21.41 2.17
C GLU A 409 5.69 -22.48 2.97
N ALA A 410 5.59 -23.73 2.55
CA ALA A 410 6.27 -24.85 3.23
C ALA A 410 7.79 -24.68 3.17
N GLY A 411 8.34 -24.43 1.98
CA GLY A 411 9.77 -24.26 1.78
C GLY A 411 10.34 -23.07 2.56
N GLN A 412 9.72 -21.90 2.48
CA GLN A 412 10.19 -20.70 3.18
C GLN A 412 10.08 -20.84 4.70
N ASN A 413 8.99 -21.42 5.23
CA ASN A 413 8.81 -21.60 6.66
C ASN A 413 9.82 -22.60 7.21
N GLY A 414 9.95 -23.77 6.57
CA GLY A 414 10.92 -24.78 7.00
C GLY A 414 12.36 -24.28 6.93
N MET A 415 12.72 -23.58 5.84
CA MET A 415 14.04 -22.95 5.73
C MET A 415 14.31 -21.93 6.82
N GLN A 416 13.35 -21.04 7.13
CA GLN A 416 13.55 -20.05 8.18
C GLN A 416 13.73 -20.69 9.55
N GLU A 417 12.90 -21.67 9.90
CA GLU A 417 13.00 -22.39 11.16
C GLU A 417 14.35 -23.10 11.28
N ALA A 418 14.77 -23.81 10.23
CA ALA A 418 16.03 -24.52 10.19
C ALA A 418 17.24 -23.58 10.25
N VAL A 419 17.25 -22.48 9.49
CA VAL A 419 18.32 -21.47 9.52
C VAL A 419 18.43 -20.85 10.93
N THR A 420 17.31 -20.48 11.54
CA THR A 420 17.31 -19.95 12.92
C THR A 420 17.88 -20.98 13.92
N SER A 421 17.50 -22.25 13.82
CA SER A 421 18.00 -23.30 14.70
C SER A 421 19.49 -23.56 14.54
N VAL A 422 20.01 -23.59 13.31
CA VAL A 422 21.45 -23.82 13.08
C VAL A 422 22.30 -22.61 13.44
N THR A 423 21.80 -21.39 13.22
CA THR A 423 22.53 -20.15 13.59
C THR A 423 22.58 -19.94 15.10
N SER A 424 21.51 -20.30 15.84
CA SER A 424 21.49 -20.29 17.30
C SER A 424 22.29 -21.44 17.94
N GLY A 425 22.72 -22.41 17.14
CA GLY A 425 23.44 -23.61 17.60
C GLY A 425 22.52 -24.63 18.32
N GLU A 426 21.23 -24.56 18.13
CA GLU A 426 20.26 -25.52 18.63
C GLU A 426 20.34 -26.84 17.86
N THR A 427 20.59 -26.76 16.53
CA THR A 427 20.80 -27.92 15.66
C THR A 427 22.20 -27.89 15.05
N SER A 428 22.72 -29.07 14.71
CA SER A 428 23.98 -29.20 13.97
C SER A 428 23.75 -29.02 12.47
N VAL A 429 24.81 -28.73 11.71
CA VAL A 429 24.74 -28.63 10.23
C VAL A 429 24.19 -29.93 9.61
N ALA A 430 24.50 -31.09 10.16
CA ALA A 430 23.99 -32.37 9.65
C ALA A 430 22.49 -32.55 9.91
N GLU A 431 21.99 -32.10 11.06
CA GLU A 431 20.56 -32.08 11.37
C GLU A 431 19.85 -31.04 10.49
N PHE A 432 20.43 -29.85 10.29
CA PHE A 432 19.93 -28.84 9.38
C PHE A 432 19.73 -29.39 7.95
N SER A 433 20.75 -30.06 7.38
CA SER A 433 20.64 -30.65 6.04
C SER A 433 19.55 -31.73 5.96
N GLN A 434 19.23 -32.41 7.05
CA GLN A 434 18.12 -33.35 7.10
C GLN A 434 16.77 -32.62 7.19
N GLU A 435 16.64 -31.61 8.05
CA GLU A 435 15.42 -30.82 8.24
C GLU A 435 15.04 -30.01 7.00
N THR A 436 16.01 -29.67 6.16
CA THR A 436 15.81 -28.93 4.89
C THR A 436 15.83 -29.84 3.68
N SER A 437 15.77 -31.17 3.86
CA SER A 437 15.58 -32.09 2.73
C SER A 437 14.17 -31.90 2.12
N PRO A 438 13.98 -32.22 0.82
CA PRO A 438 12.67 -32.11 0.18
C PRO A 438 11.58 -32.88 0.92
N GLU A 439 11.88 -34.11 1.34
CA GLU A 439 10.95 -35.01 2.01
C GLU A 439 10.47 -34.42 3.35
N GLU A 440 11.31 -33.68 4.06
CA GLU A 440 10.93 -33.01 5.31
C GLU A 440 10.22 -31.68 5.08
N LEU A 441 10.70 -30.84 4.15
CA LEU A 441 10.10 -29.53 3.87
C LEU A 441 8.69 -29.65 3.29
N PHE A 442 8.47 -30.64 2.40
CA PHE A 442 7.21 -30.76 1.66
C PHE A 442 6.30 -31.89 2.13
N GLN A 443 6.67 -32.62 3.20
CA GLN A 443 5.91 -33.77 3.72
C GLN A 443 4.42 -33.52 4.02
N ASN A 444 4.02 -32.25 4.20
CA ASN A 444 2.65 -31.84 4.49
C ASN A 444 2.02 -30.99 3.39
N VAL A 445 2.66 -30.89 2.22
CA VAL A 445 2.13 -30.14 1.10
C VAL A 445 1.12 -31.01 0.35
N GLU A 446 -0.15 -30.75 0.58
CA GLU A 446 -1.21 -31.37 -0.22
C GLU A 446 -1.35 -30.58 -1.54
N VAL A 447 -0.61 -30.96 -2.57
CA VAL A 447 -0.80 -30.42 -3.92
C VAL A 447 -2.10 -31.01 -4.48
N THR A 448 -3.03 -30.12 -4.91
CA THR A 448 -4.38 -30.53 -5.36
C THR A 448 -4.32 -31.49 -6.57
N GLU A 449 -5.32 -32.34 -6.73
CA GLU A 449 -5.53 -33.48 -7.65
C GLU A 449 -5.14 -33.33 -9.13
N GLU A 450 -4.52 -32.23 -9.55
CA GLU A 450 -4.12 -31.97 -10.94
C GLU A 450 -2.60 -32.02 -11.17
N ALA A 451 -1.80 -32.17 -10.12
CA ALA A 451 -0.36 -32.30 -10.25
C ALA A 451 0.00 -33.78 -10.56
N PRO A 452 0.84 -34.05 -11.58
CA PRO A 452 1.35 -35.38 -11.85
C PRO A 452 2.14 -35.90 -10.63
N ASP A 453 2.05 -37.21 -10.38
CA ASP A 453 2.83 -37.99 -9.42
C ASP A 453 3.21 -39.23 -10.20
N SER A 454 4.41 -39.22 -10.80
CA SER A 454 4.78 -40.17 -11.88
C SER A 454 5.11 -41.57 -11.36
N ASP A 455 5.48 -41.69 -10.06
CA ASP A 455 5.81 -42.96 -9.43
C ASP A 455 4.78 -43.40 -8.37
N ASP A 456 3.74 -42.59 -8.10
CA ASP A 456 2.68 -42.83 -7.13
C ASP A 456 3.19 -42.93 -5.68
N ASP A 457 4.29 -42.26 -5.30
CA ASP A 457 4.84 -42.30 -3.94
C ASP A 457 4.18 -41.32 -2.96
N GLY A 458 3.38 -40.37 -3.48
CA GLY A 458 2.59 -39.38 -2.74
C GLY A 458 3.23 -37.99 -2.73
N PHE A 459 4.38 -37.81 -3.38
CA PHE A 459 4.97 -36.52 -3.70
C PHE A 459 4.67 -36.21 -5.18
N PRO A 460 3.99 -35.07 -5.49
CA PRO A 460 3.82 -34.67 -6.88
C PRO A 460 5.15 -34.31 -7.52
N ASP A 461 5.32 -34.59 -8.82
CA ASP A 461 6.52 -34.34 -9.61
C ASP A 461 7.15 -32.95 -9.37
N VAL A 462 6.36 -31.92 -9.07
CA VAL A 462 6.82 -30.54 -8.84
C VAL A 462 7.62 -30.37 -7.53
N VAL A 463 7.47 -31.25 -6.57
CA VAL A 463 8.18 -31.25 -5.27
C VAL A 463 8.97 -32.52 -5.06
N ASP A 464 8.93 -33.45 -6.00
CA ASP A 464 9.77 -34.61 -6.07
C ASP A 464 11.08 -34.26 -6.81
N PHE A 465 12.16 -34.91 -6.53
CA PHE A 465 13.46 -34.71 -7.15
C PHE A 465 13.96 -35.95 -7.90
N ASP A 466 13.15 -37.01 -7.86
CA ASP A 466 13.38 -38.29 -8.54
C ASP A 466 11.99 -38.81 -8.93
N ASP A 467 11.36 -38.10 -9.90
CA ASP A 467 9.94 -38.22 -10.31
C ASP A 467 9.53 -39.67 -10.62
N ASP A 468 10.47 -40.57 -10.85
CA ASP A 468 10.19 -41.98 -11.15
C ASP A 468 10.85 -42.98 -10.20
N ASN A 469 11.48 -42.49 -9.12
CA ASN A 469 12.12 -43.26 -8.04
C ASN A 469 13.13 -44.32 -8.54
N ASP A 470 13.85 -44.02 -9.63
CA ASP A 470 14.90 -44.93 -10.16
C ASP A 470 16.27 -44.74 -9.46
N GLY A 471 16.41 -43.70 -8.63
CA GLY A 471 17.58 -43.36 -7.84
C GLY A 471 18.51 -42.38 -8.53
N VAL A 472 18.08 -41.75 -9.62
CA VAL A 472 18.80 -40.68 -10.33
C VAL A 472 17.93 -39.43 -10.28
N LEU A 473 18.45 -38.35 -9.68
CA LEU A 473 17.70 -37.10 -9.59
C LEU A 473 17.31 -36.55 -10.96
N ASP A 474 16.15 -35.93 -11.12
CA ASP A 474 15.62 -35.36 -12.37
C ASP A 474 16.61 -34.47 -13.10
N THR A 475 17.42 -33.70 -12.35
CA THR A 475 18.46 -32.82 -12.91
C THR A 475 19.61 -33.59 -13.59
N ALA A 476 19.78 -34.85 -13.27
CA ALA A 476 20.79 -35.73 -13.77
C ALA A 476 20.21 -36.82 -14.70
N ASP A 477 18.88 -36.93 -14.76
CA ASP A 477 18.14 -37.85 -15.57
C ASP A 477 17.66 -37.22 -16.88
N SER A 478 17.86 -37.94 -18.01
CA SER A 478 17.35 -37.52 -19.29
C SER A 478 15.86 -37.83 -19.49
N PHE A 479 15.31 -38.70 -18.66
CA PHE A 479 13.91 -39.16 -18.68
C PHE A 479 13.29 -39.20 -17.28
N PRO A 480 13.16 -38.04 -16.60
CA PRO A 480 12.80 -37.95 -15.16
C PRO A 480 11.49 -38.62 -14.73
N ARG A 481 10.70 -39.12 -15.67
CA ARG A 481 9.40 -39.76 -15.42
C ARG A 481 9.33 -41.18 -15.99
N ASN A 482 10.49 -41.79 -16.23
CA ASN A 482 10.57 -43.13 -16.81
C ASN A 482 11.68 -43.96 -16.16
N ALA A 483 11.42 -44.56 -15.03
CA ALA A 483 12.31 -45.40 -14.21
C ALA A 483 13.03 -46.56 -15.01
N ALA A 484 12.79 -46.67 -16.28
CA ALA A 484 13.48 -47.66 -17.14
C ALA A 484 14.67 -47.07 -17.90
N GLU A 485 14.81 -45.76 -18.00
CA GLU A 485 15.84 -45.06 -18.79
C GLU A 485 16.32 -43.80 -18.10
N THR A 486 17.59 -43.73 -17.73
CA THR A 486 18.24 -42.62 -17.05
C THR A 486 19.12 -41.78 -18.00
N LEU A 487 19.48 -42.29 -19.15
CA LEU A 487 20.38 -41.63 -20.10
C LEU A 487 19.85 -41.75 -21.54
N ASP A 488 19.69 -40.63 -22.20
CA ASP A 488 19.44 -40.59 -23.64
C ASP A 488 20.69 -41.02 -24.39
N THR A 489 20.80 -42.31 -24.66
CA THR A 489 21.99 -42.91 -25.32
C THR A 489 21.97 -42.86 -26.84
N ASP A 490 20.81 -42.60 -27.43
CA ASP A 490 20.63 -42.54 -28.89
C ASP A 490 20.21 -41.16 -29.40
N GLY A 491 19.84 -40.22 -28.51
CA GLY A 491 19.56 -38.81 -28.79
C GLY A 491 18.22 -38.60 -29.48
N ASP A 492 17.24 -39.47 -29.22
CA ASP A 492 15.91 -39.39 -29.84
C ASP A 492 14.86 -38.68 -28.95
N GLY A 493 15.26 -38.28 -27.72
CA GLY A 493 14.53 -37.40 -26.79
C GLY A 493 13.31 -38.03 -26.19
#